data_1ab5f2d623811a8962250593d6d1ba4e
#
_entry.id   1ab5f2d623811a8962250593d6d1ba4e
#
_cell.length_a   1.000
_cell.length_b   1.000
_cell.length_c   1.000
_cell.angle_alpha   90.00
_cell.angle_beta   90.00
_cell.angle_gamma   90.00
#
_symmetry.space_group_name_H-M   'P 1'
#
loop_
_entity.id
_entity.type
_entity.pdbx_description
1 polymer ?
#
loop_
_entity_poly.entity_id
_entity_poly.type
_entity_poly.pdbx_seq_one_letter_code
_entity_poly.pdbx_strand_id
1 'polypeptide(L)'
;QDFQRLLTDCRKGRVDKILVKSISRFARNTTDCLATIRELKSIGVGVCFEEQNIDTSNMSGELLTAVFAGIAQKESESISSNMRWSYKRRMESGTYVPTTLPYGYVRKDGKIEIDPERAEVVRRIFAAYLAGKGAENIAADLSKAQVPCRYGGTTWNSTVVRYILTNEKYTGNSVWQKYYTTDTLPYKHPRNRGQKESYYAENTREAIVSLMDFTAAQELMRKRRELLTLERNSSYPFCWKIFCGNCGSAFRRKTIHSVAYWTCMGHYRKGKEFCPVTQVPEYELQGAFL
;
A
#
# COMPACT_ATOMS: atom_id res chain seq x y z
N GLN A 1 -20.11 19.18 33.53
CA GLN A 1 -21.25 19.68 34.32
C GLN A 1 -21.43 21.19 34.13
N ASP A 2 -20.39 22.00 34.26
CA ASP A 2 -20.52 23.49 34.21
C ASP A 2 -20.93 24.04 32.84
N PHE A 3 -20.41 23.43 31.75
CA PHE A 3 -20.80 23.83 30.39
C PHE A 3 -22.28 23.59 30.09
N GLN A 4 -22.85 22.48 30.57
CA GLN A 4 -24.29 22.19 30.42
C GLN A 4 -25.16 23.15 31.24
N ARG A 5 -24.68 23.58 32.42
CA ARG A 5 -25.32 24.59 33.24
C ARG A 5 -25.32 25.94 32.53
N LEU A 6 -24.20 26.34 31.91
CA LEU A 6 -24.12 27.55 31.11
C LEU A 6 -25.12 27.54 29.94
N LEU A 7 -25.20 26.44 29.19
CA LEU A 7 -26.20 26.32 28.11
C LEU A 7 -27.66 26.43 28.62
N THR A 8 -27.91 25.85 29.80
CA THR A 8 -29.24 25.97 30.43
C THR A 8 -29.57 27.41 30.81
N ASP A 9 -28.61 28.18 31.30
CA ASP A 9 -28.78 29.59 31.65
C ASP A 9 -28.95 30.45 30.39
N CYS A 10 -28.27 30.15 29.30
CA CYS A 10 -28.48 30.76 27.97
C CYS A 10 -29.94 30.54 27.49
N ARG A 11 -30.45 29.31 27.56
CA ARG A 11 -31.82 28.96 27.19
C ARG A 11 -32.89 29.68 28.02
N LYS A 12 -32.53 30.05 29.27
CA LYS A 12 -33.40 30.83 30.17
C LYS A 12 -33.30 32.35 29.95
N GLY A 13 -32.52 32.79 28.95
CA GLY A 13 -32.31 34.21 28.67
C GLY A 13 -31.54 34.99 29.74
N ARG A 14 -30.66 34.31 30.48
CA ARG A 14 -29.82 34.92 31.53
C ARG A 14 -28.47 35.37 31.07
N VAL A 15 -28.12 35.01 29.82
CA VAL A 15 -26.78 35.26 29.22
C VAL A 15 -26.99 35.82 27.85
N ASP A 16 -26.43 36.98 27.54
CA ASP A 16 -26.51 37.64 26.24
C ASP A 16 -25.32 37.31 25.38
N LYS A 17 -24.15 37.05 25.98
CA LYS A 17 -22.89 36.75 25.27
C LYS A 17 -21.98 35.86 26.10
N ILE A 18 -21.33 34.93 25.44
CA ILE A 18 -20.33 34.03 26.01
C ILE A 18 -18.96 34.46 25.51
N LEU A 19 -17.99 34.67 26.41
CA LEU A 19 -16.60 34.90 26.12
C LEU A 19 -15.82 33.60 26.39
N VAL A 20 -15.12 33.13 25.38
CA VAL A 20 -14.34 31.87 25.44
C VAL A 20 -12.91 32.15 25.00
N LYS A 21 -11.96 31.64 25.70
CA LYS A 21 -10.55 31.82 25.36
C LYS A 21 -10.22 31.27 23.96
N SER A 22 -10.70 30.06 23.64
CA SER A 22 -10.43 29.42 22.33
C SER A 22 -11.52 28.39 21.97
N ILE A 23 -11.61 28.06 20.69
CA ILE A 23 -12.55 27.06 20.15
C ILE A 23 -12.34 25.70 20.81
N SER A 24 -11.08 25.29 21.05
CA SER A 24 -10.75 24.01 21.69
C SER A 24 -11.21 23.90 23.15
N ARG A 25 -11.46 25.03 23.82
CA ARG A 25 -12.05 25.09 25.16
C ARG A 25 -13.58 25.02 25.13
N PHE A 26 -14.18 25.44 24.02
CA PHE A 26 -15.63 25.48 23.88
C PHE A 26 -16.22 24.11 23.50
N ALA A 27 -15.57 23.39 22.56
CA ALA A 27 -16.06 22.08 22.11
C ALA A 27 -14.92 21.13 21.78
N ARG A 28 -15.19 19.82 21.82
CA ARG A 28 -14.21 18.75 21.53
C ARG A 28 -13.93 18.57 20.04
N ASN A 29 -14.84 18.95 19.20
CA ASN A 29 -14.71 18.89 17.74
C ASN A 29 -15.46 20.05 17.08
N THR A 30 -15.12 20.32 15.83
CA THR A 30 -15.67 21.44 15.07
C THR A 30 -17.16 21.29 14.76
N THR A 31 -17.67 20.07 14.61
CA THR A 31 -19.08 19.77 14.35
C THR A 31 -19.96 20.15 15.55
N ASP A 32 -19.58 19.69 16.75
CA ASP A 32 -20.31 20.00 17.99
C ASP A 32 -20.24 21.50 18.28
N CYS A 33 -19.09 22.14 18.02
CA CYS A 33 -18.92 23.57 18.16
C CYS A 33 -19.88 24.32 17.29
N LEU A 34 -19.98 24.01 15.99
CA LEU A 34 -20.88 24.66 15.05
C LEU A 34 -22.36 24.45 15.39
N ALA A 35 -22.71 23.22 15.81
CA ALA A 35 -24.08 22.92 16.25
C ALA A 35 -24.49 23.76 17.47
N THR A 36 -23.63 23.83 18.49
CA THR A 36 -23.86 24.61 19.71
C THR A 36 -23.93 26.12 19.41
N ILE A 37 -23.07 26.65 18.55
CA ILE A 37 -23.09 28.06 18.14
C ILE A 37 -24.42 28.40 17.40
N ARG A 38 -24.88 27.52 16.52
CA ARG A 38 -26.17 27.70 15.80
C ARG A 38 -27.34 27.70 16.76
N GLU A 39 -27.35 26.82 17.76
CA GLU A 39 -28.37 26.80 18.82
C GLU A 39 -28.33 28.10 19.61
N LEU A 40 -27.18 28.53 20.12
CA LEU A 40 -27.03 29.76 20.89
C LEU A 40 -27.46 30.98 20.08
N LYS A 41 -27.10 31.04 18.81
CA LYS A 41 -27.51 32.12 17.91
C LYS A 41 -29.01 32.17 17.69
N SER A 42 -29.69 31.01 17.60
CA SER A 42 -31.14 30.94 17.43
C SER A 42 -31.92 31.53 18.62
N ILE A 43 -31.28 31.55 19.80
CA ILE A 43 -31.82 32.14 21.04
C ILE A 43 -31.25 33.54 21.35
N GLY A 44 -30.51 34.14 20.38
CA GLY A 44 -29.96 35.49 20.50
C GLY A 44 -28.65 35.62 21.27
N VAL A 45 -27.99 34.49 21.64
CA VAL A 45 -26.75 34.52 22.41
C VAL A 45 -25.53 34.46 21.47
N GLY A 46 -24.68 35.49 21.56
CA GLY A 46 -23.40 35.53 20.80
C GLY A 46 -22.26 34.78 21.52
N VAL A 47 -21.29 34.24 20.74
CA VAL A 47 -20.08 33.66 21.29
C VAL A 47 -18.88 34.40 20.71
N CYS A 48 -17.95 34.82 21.58
CA CYS A 48 -16.69 35.45 21.21
C CYS A 48 -15.53 34.57 21.60
N PHE A 49 -14.66 34.22 20.61
CA PHE A 49 -13.45 33.47 20.81
C PHE A 49 -12.25 34.43 20.77
N GLU A 50 -11.58 34.62 21.91
CA GLU A 50 -10.51 35.61 22.07
C GLU A 50 -9.28 35.29 21.21
N GLU A 51 -8.74 34.05 21.33
CA GLU A 51 -7.52 33.65 20.60
C GLU A 51 -7.67 33.68 19.07
N GLN A 52 -8.88 33.41 18.56
CA GLN A 52 -9.17 33.41 17.12
C GLN A 52 -9.71 34.75 16.63
N ASN A 53 -10.00 35.66 17.52
CA ASN A 53 -10.65 36.96 17.26
C ASN A 53 -11.96 36.79 16.44
N ILE A 54 -12.79 35.84 16.83
CA ILE A 54 -14.03 35.49 16.16
C ILE A 54 -15.19 35.87 17.07
N ASP A 55 -16.11 36.75 16.59
CA ASP A 55 -17.37 37.07 17.23
C ASP A 55 -18.54 36.60 16.36
N THR A 56 -19.30 35.65 16.89
CA THR A 56 -20.41 35.02 16.14
C THR A 56 -21.71 35.87 16.12
N SER A 57 -21.78 36.94 16.93
CA SER A 57 -23.01 37.76 17.06
C SER A 57 -23.48 38.32 15.71
N ASN A 58 -22.54 38.82 14.90
CA ASN A 58 -22.81 39.49 13.62
C ASN A 58 -22.54 38.62 12.38
N MET A 59 -22.17 37.35 12.54
CA MET A 59 -21.89 36.46 11.43
C MET A 59 -23.13 35.80 10.86
N SER A 60 -23.26 35.71 9.53
CA SER A 60 -24.29 34.87 8.90
C SER A 60 -24.06 33.39 9.17
N GLY A 61 -25.09 32.55 9.08
CA GLY A 61 -24.96 31.11 9.24
C GLY A 61 -24.02 30.48 8.21
N GLU A 62 -23.97 31.04 6.99
CA GLU A 62 -23.06 30.61 5.92
C GLU A 62 -21.62 30.96 6.22
N LEU A 63 -21.37 32.18 6.69
CA LEU A 63 -20.03 32.62 7.07
C LEU A 63 -19.47 31.81 8.24
N LEU A 64 -20.29 31.52 9.25
CA LEU A 64 -19.95 30.62 10.36
C LEU A 64 -19.52 29.25 9.81
N THR A 65 -20.28 28.67 8.91
CA THR A 65 -19.98 27.37 8.31
C THR A 65 -18.66 27.41 7.56
N ALA A 66 -18.40 28.43 6.76
CA ALA A 66 -17.15 28.59 6.00
C ALA A 66 -15.93 28.76 6.92
N VAL A 67 -16.04 29.59 7.96
CA VAL A 67 -14.94 29.78 8.93
C VAL A 67 -14.62 28.50 9.68
N PHE A 68 -15.62 27.78 10.19
CA PHE A 68 -15.41 26.54 10.92
C PHE A 68 -14.93 25.39 10.02
N ALA A 69 -15.36 25.35 8.76
CA ALA A 69 -14.80 24.42 7.78
C ALA A 69 -13.31 24.69 7.53
N GLY A 70 -12.90 25.95 7.40
CA GLY A 70 -11.50 26.34 7.27
C GLY A 70 -10.66 25.98 8.49
N ILE A 71 -11.19 26.12 9.70
CA ILE A 71 -10.53 25.72 10.94
C ILE A 71 -10.36 24.18 10.99
N ALA A 72 -11.41 23.42 10.68
CA ALA A 72 -11.36 21.96 10.63
C ALA A 72 -10.33 21.46 9.61
N GLN A 73 -10.24 22.11 8.46
CA GLN A 73 -9.25 21.81 7.44
C GLN A 73 -7.81 22.03 7.98
N LYS A 74 -7.55 23.18 8.59
CA LYS A 74 -6.24 23.48 9.19
C LYS A 74 -5.86 22.51 10.31
N GLU A 75 -6.81 22.12 11.14
CA GLU A 75 -6.58 21.14 12.21
C GLU A 75 -6.20 19.77 11.62
N SER A 76 -6.92 19.29 10.60
CA SER A 76 -6.61 18.07 9.87
C SER A 76 -5.21 18.10 9.23
N GLU A 77 -4.86 19.22 8.60
CA GLU A 77 -3.52 19.43 8.01
C GLU A 77 -2.42 19.42 9.07
N SER A 78 -2.65 20.06 10.22
CA SER A 78 -1.71 20.09 11.34
C SER A 78 -1.49 18.70 11.94
N ILE A 79 -2.55 17.94 12.18
CA ILE A 79 -2.48 16.54 12.66
C ILE A 79 -1.68 15.69 11.66
N SER A 80 -2.00 15.81 10.37
CA SER A 80 -1.30 15.08 9.30
C SER A 80 0.19 15.42 9.24
N SER A 81 0.52 16.70 9.36
CA SER A 81 1.90 17.21 9.38
C SER A 81 2.67 16.67 10.59
N ASN A 82 2.09 16.75 11.79
CA ASN A 82 2.70 16.25 13.02
C ASN A 82 2.92 14.73 12.97
N MET A 83 1.98 13.97 12.41
CA MET A 83 2.16 12.52 12.20
C MET A 83 3.30 12.24 11.22
N ARG A 84 3.36 12.94 10.08
CA ARG A 84 4.45 12.79 9.10
C ARG A 84 5.79 13.08 9.72
N TRP A 85 5.91 14.16 10.50
CA TRP A 85 7.13 14.52 11.20
C TRP A 85 7.54 13.46 12.23
N SER A 86 6.60 12.93 13.01
CA SER A 86 6.84 11.85 13.96
C SER A 86 7.31 10.57 13.27
N TYR A 87 6.69 10.19 12.13
CA TYR A 87 7.15 9.05 11.32
C TYR A 87 8.55 9.28 10.75
N LYS A 88 8.82 10.47 10.20
CA LYS A 88 10.13 10.84 9.68
C LYS A 88 11.21 10.66 10.75
N ARG A 89 11.05 11.22 11.94
CA ARG A 89 12.01 11.08 13.04
C ARG A 89 12.26 9.63 13.43
N ARG A 90 11.21 8.83 13.51
CA ARG A 90 11.36 7.40 13.83
C ARG A 90 12.05 6.62 12.71
N MET A 91 11.89 6.99 11.46
CA MET A 91 12.61 6.40 10.34
C MET A 91 14.09 6.79 10.36
N GLU A 92 14.41 8.05 10.62
CA GLU A 92 15.77 8.57 10.77
C GLU A 92 16.53 7.90 11.91
N SER A 93 15.88 7.72 13.06
CA SER A 93 16.47 7.06 14.23
C SER A 93 16.49 5.53 14.16
N GLY A 94 15.96 4.91 13.09
CA GLY A 94 15.86 3.46 12.99
C GLY A 94 14.81 2.80 13.90
N THR A 95 14.07 3.57 14.70
CA THR A 95 13.10 3.07 15.69
C THR A 95 11.69 2.86 15.12
N TYR A 96 11.51 3.10 13.81
CA TYR A 96 10.20 2.91 13.18
C TYR A 96 9.82 1.44 13.09
N VAL A 97 8.71 1.07 13.71
CA VAL A 97 8.13 -0.28 13.64
C VAL A 97 6.88 -0.23 12.76
N PRO A 98 6.88 -0.88 11.57
CA PRO A 98 5.71 -0.90 10.70
C PRO A 98 4.59 -1.73 11.30
N THR A 99 3.35 -1.36 11.01
CA THR A 99 2.16 -2.11 11.46
C THR A 99 2.17 -3.55 10.94
N THR A 100 2.64 -3.72 9.70
CA THR A 100 2.67 -5.02 9.03
C THR A 100 4.11 -5.53 8.93
N LEU A 101 4.41 -6.65 9.58
CA LEU A 101 5.73 -7.27 9.56
C LEU A 101 5.88 -8.24 8.38
N PRO A 102 7.08 -8.49 7.85
CA PRO A 102 7.32 -9.55 6.87
C PRO A 102 7.00 -10.94 7.43
N TYR A 103 6.73 -11.91 6.57
CA TYR A 103 6.61 -13.31 6.94
C TYR A 103 7.88 -13.79 7.63
N GLY A 104 7.78 -14.54 8.72
CA GLY A 104 8.94 -14.96 9.52
C GLY A 104 9.25 -14.04 10.70
N TYR A 105 8.51 -12.91 10.83
CA TYR A 105 8.61 -12.03 12.01
C TYR A 105 7.27 -11.87 12.70
N VAL A 106 7.31 -11.75 14.01
CA VAL A 106 6.15 -11.47 14.89
C VAL A 106 6.43 -10.26 15.76
N ARG A 107 5.37 -9.65 16.27
CA ARG A 107 5.50 -8.61 17.30
C ARG A 107 5.22 -9.22 18.66
N LYS A 108 6.18 -9.13 19.58
CA LYS A 108 6.05 -9.54 20.96
C LYS A 108 6.53 -8.39 21.84
N ASP A 109 5.73 -7.99 22.82
CA ASP A 109 6.04 -6.90 23.77
C ASP A 109 6.56 -5.61 23.11
N GLY A 110 5.98 -5.24 21.95
CA GLY A 110 6.36 -4.05 21.19
C GLY A 110 7.63 -4.20 20.34
N LYS A 111 8.37 -5.29 20.48
CA LYS A 111 9.59 -5.61 19.71
C LYS A 111 9.28 -6.52 18.54
N ILE A 112 10.18 -6.52 17.55
CA ILE A 112 10.11 -7.44 16.41
C ILE A 112 11.01 -8.63 16.75
N GLU A 113 10.43 -9.83 16.78
CA GLU A 113 11.13 -11.08 17.04
C GLU A 113 10.97 -12.03 15.84
N ILE A 114 11.89 -12.99 15.72
CA ILE A 114 11.80 -14.05 14.73
C ILE A 114 10.75 -15.07 15.17
N ASP A 115 9.86 -15.45 14.25
CA ASP A 115 9.02 -16.65 14.35
C ASP A 115 9.83 -17.83 13.82
N PRO A 116 10.28 -18.79 14.65
CA PRO A 116 11.22 -19.85 14.23
C PRO A 116 10.69 -20.70 13.07
N GLU A 117 9.41 -21.09 13.12
CA GLU A 117 8.81 -21.94 12.09
C GLU A 117 8.73 -21.23 10.75
N ARG A 118 8.24 -20.00 10.74
CA ARG A 118 8.10 -19.19 9.52
C ARG A 118 9.45 -18.69 9.01
N ALA A 119 10.40 -18.44 9.88
CA ALA A 119 11.75 -18.06 9.49
C ALA A 119 12.47 -19.21 8.77
N GLU A 120 12.25 -20.44 9.20
CA GLU A 120 12.80 -21.61 8.51
C GLU A 120 12.27 -21.73 7.09
N VAL A 121 10.98 -21.43 6.87
CA VAL A 121 10.41 -21.37 5.52
C VAL A 121 11.11 -20.30 4.67
N VAL A 122 11.41 -19.13 5.23
CA VAL A 122 12.16 -18.09 4.52
C VAL A 122 13.55 -18.57 4.14
N ARG A 123 14.30 -19.21 5.05
CA ARG A 123 15.61 -19.78 4.76
C ARG A 123 15.55 -20.81 3.64
N ARG A 124 14.56 -21.70 3.68
CA ARG A 124 14.32 -22.71 2.62
C ARG A 124 14.04 -22.08 1.27
N ILE A 125 13.28 -20.98 1.21
CA ILE A 125 13.02 -20.24 -0.03
C ILE A 125 14.33 -19.70 -0.62
N PHE A 126 15.17 -19.05 0.20
CA PHE A 126 16.47 -18.54 -0.25
C PHE A 126 17.41 -19.68 -0.71
N ALA A 127 17.55 -20.73 0.08
CA ALA A 127 18.37 -21.89 -0.26
C ALA A 127 17.92 -22.56 -1.58
N ALA A 128 16.62 -22.79 -1.75
CA ALA A 128 16.10 -23.39 -2.98
C ALA A 128 16.31 -22.46 -4.20
N TYR A 129 16.18 -21.14 -4.01
CA TYR A 129 16.40 -20.19 -5.09
C TYR A 129 17.88 -20.12 -5.50
N LEU A 130 18.80 -20.11 -4.54
CA LEU A 130 20.25 -20.13 -4.78
C LEU A 130 20.71 -21.48 -5.38
N ALA A 131 20.04 -22.59 -5.06
CA ALA A 131 20.24 -23.88 -5.70
C ALA A 131 19.70 -23.94 -7.15
N GLY A 132 19.17 -22.84 -7.69
CA GLY A 132 18.74 -22.73 -9.08
C GLY A 132 17.25 -22.89 -9.34
N LYS A 133 16.39 -23.22 -8.34
CA LYS A 133 14.93 -23.32 -8.54
C LYS A 133 14.30 -21.97 -8.92
N GLY A 134 13.29 -22.00 -9.79
CA GLY A 134 12.48 -20.84 -10.12
C GLY A 134 11.47 -20.52 -9.02
N ALA A 135 11.03 -19.26 -8.92
CA ALA A 135 10.04 -18.82 -7.92
C ALA A 135 8.69 -19.57 -8.06
N GLU A 136 8.30 -19.94 -9.27
CA GLU A 136 7.10 -20.73 -9.58
C GLU A 136 7.19 -22.14 -8.96
N ASN A 137 8.32 -22.82 -9.15
CA ASN A 137 8.55 -24.17 -8.64
C ASN A 137 8.64 -24.17 -7.10
N ILE A 138 9.31 -23.15 -6.52
CA ILE A 138 9.35 -22.98 -5.05
C ILE A 138 7.95 -22.78 -4.50
N ALA A 139 7.12 -21.96 -5.12
CA ALA A 139 5.74 -21.76 -4.70
C ALA A 139 4.90 -23.04 -4.79
N ALA A 140 5.07 -23.82 -5.86
CA ALA A 140 4.41 -25.11 -6.03
C ALA A 140 4.85 -26.12 -4.96
N ASP A 141 6.15 -26.21 -4.66
CA ASP A 141 6.68 -27.10 -3.63
C ASP A 141 6.15 -26.75 -2.23
N LEU A 142 6.09 -25.44 -1.89
CA LEU A 142 5.53 -24.99 -0.62
C LEU A 142 4.04 -25.27 -0.50
N SER A 143 3.27 -25.08 -1.58
CA SER A 143 1.84 -25.39 -1.63
C SER A 143 1.60 -26.89 -1.50
N LYS A 144 2.39 -27.72 -2.19
CA LYS A 144 2.29 -29.19 -2.10
C LYS A 144 2.65 -29.68 -0.69
N ALA A 145 3.60 -29.06 -0.04
CA ALA A 145 3.99 -29.35 1.35
C ALA A 145 3.01 -28.74 2.39
N GLN A 146 1.90 -28.13 1.94
CA GLN A 146 0.88 -27.52 2.79
C GLN A 146 1.45 -26.51 3.82
N VAL A 147 2.51 -25.79 3.46
CA VAL A 147 3.13 -24.81 4.34
C VAL A 147 2.19 -23.62 4.54
N PRO A 148 1.91 -23.20 5.79
CA PRO A 148 1.00 -22.09 6.06
C PRO A 148 1.49 -20.78 5.46
N CYS A 149 0.62 -20.07 4.76
CA CYS A 149 0.84 -18.71 4.30
C CYS A 149 0.65 -17.68 5.42
N ARG A 150 0.96 -16.42 5.14
CA ARG A 150 0.87 -15.32 6.09
C ARG A 150 -0.52 -15.11 6.71
N TYR A 151 -1.55 -15.21 5.90
CA TYR A 151 -2.95 -14.91 6.28
C TYR A 151 -3.81 -16.16 6.44
N GLY A 152 -3.21 -17.32 6.65
CA GLY A 152 -3.87 -18.61 6.60
C GLY A 152 -3.91 -19.18 5.18
N GLY A 153 -4.37 -20.41 5.06
CA GLY A 153 -4.28 -21.15 3.80
C GLY A 153 -2.87 -21.63 3.50
N THR A 154 -2.73 -22.44 2.47
CA THR A 154 -1.47 -23.11 2.10
C THR A 154 -1.09 -22.92 0.63
N THR A 155 -1.83 -22.04 -0.07
CA THR A 155 -1.57 -21.76 -1.48
C THR A 155 -0.54 -20.63 -1.64
N TRP A 156 0.67 -21.01 -2.04
CA TRP A 156 1.74 -20.09 -2.37
C TRP A 156 1.71 -19.71 -3.84
N ASN A 157 2.09 -18.47 -4.16
CA ASN A 157 2.28 -18.03 -5.54
C ASN A 157 3.67 -17.42 -5.73
N SER A 158 4.13 -17.39 -6.98
CA SER A 158 5.47 -16.90 -7.32
C SER A 158 5.68 -15.42 -6.98
N THR A 159 4.61 -14.61 -6.90
CA THR A 159 4.69 -13.21 -6.51
C THR A 159 5.09 -13.06 -5.05
N VAL A 160 4.53 -13.90 -4.16
CA VAL A 160 4.89 -13.90 -2.73
C VAL A 160 6.32 -14.37 -2.53
N VAL A 161 6.74 -15.44 -3.24
CA VAL A 161 8.14 -15.92 -3.19
C VAL A 161 9.10 -14.82 -3.66
N ARG A 162 8.81 -14.15 -4.78
CA ARG A 162 9.62 -13.02 -5.27
C ARG A 162 9.64 -11.85 -4.28
N TYR A 163 8.50 -11.53 -3.65
CA TYR A 163 8.45 -10.51 -2.61
C TYR A 163 9.38 -10.86 -1.44
N ILE A 164 9.39 -12.11 -0.98
CA ILE A 164 10.30 -12.57 0.08
C ILE A 164 11.75 -12.42 -0.37
N LEU A 165 12.11 -12.92 -1.55
CA LEU A 165 13.46 -12.85 -2.10
C LEU A 165 13.98 -11.42 -2.31
N THR A 166 13.11 -10.43 -2.52
CA THR A 166 13.50 -9.02 -2.76
C THR A 166 13.37 -8.11 -1.55
N ASN A 167 12.97 -8.63 -0.40
CA ASN A 167 12.74 -7.82 0.77
C ASN A 167 13.99 -7.79 1.67
N GLU A 168 14.70 -6.66 1.65
CA GLU A 168 15.91 -6.44 2.43
C GLU A 168 15.73 -6.59 3.94
N LYS A 169 14.49 -6.54 4.43
CA LYS A 169 14.21 -6.68 5.87
C LYS A 169 14.63 -8.02 6.45
N TYR A 170 14.83 -9.03 5.60
CA TYR A 170 15.34 -10.33 6.03
C TYR A 170 16.81 -10.35 6.39
N THR A 171 17.58 -9.33 5.97
CA THR A 171 18.98 -9.14 6.37
C THR A 171 19.15 -8.37 7.67
N GLY A 172 18.06 -8.03 8.37
CA GLY A 172 18.08 -7.18 9.56
C GLY A 172 17.99 -5.69 9.27
N ASN A 173 18.28 -5.27 8.05
CA ASN A 173 18.27 -3.88 7.61
C ASN A 173 16.87 -3.46 7.14
N SER A 174 16.63 -2.16 7.08
CA SER A 174 15.36 -1.63 6.59
C SER A 174 15.56 -0.41 5.72
N VAL A 175 14.83 -0.38 4.61
CA VAL A 175 14.64 0.83 3.80
C VAL A 175 13.20 1.28 3.97
N TRP A 176 13.01 2.51 4.42
CA TRP A 176 11.70 3.12 4.58
C TRP A 176 11.45 4.19 3.52
N GLN A 177 10.20 4.60 3.39
CA GLN A 177 9.74 5.58 2.40
C GLN A 177 9.93 5.12 0.95
N LYS A 178 9.81 3.80 0.69
CA LYS A 178 9.77 3.23 -0.67
C LYS A 178 8.53 3.67 -1.48
N TYR A 179 7.50 4.11 -0.79
CA TYR A 179 6.26 4.68 -1.32
C TYR A 179 5.92 5.94 -0.54
N TYR A 180 5.20 6.87 -1.15
CA TYR A 180 4.70 8.06 -0.48
C TYR A 180 3.28 8.39 -0.93
N THR A 181 2.54 9.09 -0.08
CA THR A 181 1.22 9.61 -0.46
C THR A 181 1.39 11.01 -1.04
N THR A 182 0.72 11.30 -2.15
CA THR A 182 0.72 12.63 -2.77
C THR A 182 0.05 13.65 -1.84
N ASP A 183 0.46 14.91 -1.93
CA ASP A 183 -0.06 15.97 -1.07
C ASP A 183 -1.38 16.57 -1.62
N THR A 184 -1.80 16.19 -2.85
CA THR A 184 -2.99 16.69 -3.54
C THR A 184 -4.03 15.60 -3.79
N LEU A 185 -5.32 15.98 -3.77
CA LEU A 185 -6.43 15.10 -4.13
C LEU A 185 -6.49 14.86 -5.65
N PRO A 186 -6.85 13.63 -6.09
CA PRO A 186 -7.02 12.41 -5.28
C PRO A 186 -5.68 11.89 -4.79
N TYR A 187 -5.61 11.52 -3.51
CA TYR A 187 -4.39 10.96 -2.93
C TYR A 187 -3.96 9.68 -3.65
N LYS A 188 -2.72 9.66 -4.14
CA LYS A 188 -2.09 8.50 -4.78
C LYS A 188 -0.95 7.99 -3.91
N HIS A 189 -0.62 6.71 -4.06
CA HIS A 189 0.47 6.07 -3.32
C HIS A 189 1.55 5.51 -4.27
N PRO A 190 2.27 6.39 -5.00
CA PRO A 190 3.29 5.98 -5.95
C PRO A 190 4.55 5.47 -5.24
N ARG A 191 5.32 4.67 -5.99
CA ARG A 191 6.66 4.26 -5.57
C ARG A 191 7.58 5.47 -5.59
N ASN A 192 8.36 5.63 -4.52
CA ASN A 192 9.39 6.65 -4.44
C ASN A 192 10.58 6.25 -5.35
N ARG A 193 10.90 7.14 -6.29
CA ARG A 193 12.03 7.01 -7.23
C ARG A 193 13.01 8.18 -7.05
N GLY A 194 13.09 8.75 -5.83
CA GLY A 194 13.90 9.93 -5.54
C GLY A 194 13.09 11.22 -5.31
N GLN A 195 11.74 11.17 -5.41
CA GLN A 195 10.89 12.35 -5.17
C GLN A 195 10.82 12.74 -3.68
N LYS A 196 10.98 11.80 -2.80
CA LYS A 196 11.06 12.01 -1.33
C LYS A 196 12.31 11.29 -0.80
N GLU A 197 12.83 11.75 0.32
CA GLU A 197 13.94 11.10 1.02
C GLU A 197 13.59 9.66 1.37
N SER A 198 14.55 8.74 1.21
CA SER A 198 14.44 7.36 1.67
C SER A 198 15.38 7.17 2.85
N TYR A 199 14.93 6.44 3.87
CA TYR A 199 15.69 6.24 5.09
C TYR A 199 16.19 4.80 5.13
N TYR A 200 17.49 4.62 5.29
CA TYR A 200 18.14 3.33 5.48
C TYR A 200 18.60 3.21 6.93
N ALA A 201 18.28 2.12 7.57
CA ALA A 201 18.78 1.80 8.90
C ALA A 201 19.22 0.35 8.98
N GLU A 202 20.36 0.13 9.58
CA GLU A 202 20.97 -1.18 9.79
C GLU A 202 20.51 -1.79 11.13
N ASN A 203 20.52 -3.11 11.19
CA ASN A 203 20.26 -3.87 12.42
C ASN A 203 18.96 -3.46 13.15
N THR A 204 17.91 -3.14 12.37
CA THR A 204 16.60 -2.77 12.93
C THR A 204 15.87 -3.96 13.54
N ARG A 205 16.34 -5.18 13.26
CA ARG A 205 15.83 -6.47 13.75
C ARG A 205 16.87 -7.56 13.57
N GLU A 206 16.65 -8.71 14.17
CA GLU A 206 17.47 -9.89 13.95
C GLU A 206 17.33 -10.40 12.51
N ALA A 207 18.44 -10.76 11.87
CA ALA A 207 18.47 -11.25 10.49
C ALA A 207 18.01 -12.71 10.39
N ILE A 208 17.12 -13.02 9.44
CA ILE A 208 16.74 -14.40 9.10
C ILE A 208 17.71 -14.98 8.05
N VAL A 209 18.21 -14.13 7.15
CA VAL A 209 19.07 -14.50 6.03
C VAL A 209 20.33 -13.65 6.07
N SER A 210 21.47 -14.24 5.74
CA SER A 210 22.73 -13.50 5.66
C SER A 210 22.69 -12.45 4.53
N LEU A 211 23.44 -11.35 4.70
CA LEU A 211 23.58 -10.34 3.64
C LEU A 211 24.19 -10.94 2.38
N MET A 212 25.07 -11.92 2.52
CA MET A 212 25.71 -12.63 1.41
C MET A 212 24.69 -13.42 0.58
N ASP A 213 23.85 -14.22 1.21
CA ASP A 213 22.80 -15.00 0.53
C ASP A 213 21.76 -14.10 -0.14
N PHE A 214 21.37 -13.01 0.55
CA PHE A 214 20.48 -12.01 -0.02
C PHE A 214 21.06 -11.38 -1.28
N THR A 215 22.33 -10.94 -1.23
CA THR A 215 23.00 -10.31 -2.37
C THR A 215 23.18 -11.31 -3.52
N ALA A 216 23.55 -12.57 -3.23
CA ALA A 216 23.64 -13.62 -4.24
C ALA A 216 22.27 -13.88 -4.91
N ALA A 217 21.18 -13.87 -4.14
CA ALA A 217 19.84 -14.03 -4.70
C ALA A 217 19.46 -12.85 -5.61
N GLN A 218 19.78 -11.58 -5.24
CA GLN A 218 19.55 -10.41 -6.10
C GLN A 218 20.34 -10.52 -7.42
N GLU A 219 21.60 -10.91 -7.34
CA GLU A 219 22.44 -11.05 -8.53
C GLU A 219 21.92 -12.15 -9.47
N LEU A 220 21.50 -13.29 -8.92
CA LEU A 220 20.87 -14.36 -9.69
C LEU A 220 19.55 -13.88 -10.34
N MET A 221 18.75 -13.10 -9.64
CA MET A 221 17.54 -12.49 -10.20
C MET A 221 17.85 -11.54 -11.35
N ARG A 222 18.89 -10.71 -11.20
CA ARG A 222 19.33 -9.77 -12.23
C ARG A 222 19.76 -10.52 -13.50
N LYS A 223 20.64 -11.52 -13.35
CA LYS A 223 21.10 -12.37 -14.47
C LYS A 223 19.95 -13.05 -15.21
N ARG A 224 19.00 -13.65 -14.47
CA ARG A 224 17.81 -14.28 -15.07
C ARG A 224 16.93 -13.29 -15.83
N ARG A 225 16.79 -12.08 -15.32
CA ARG A 225 16.03 -11.02 -16.00
C ARG A 225 16.72 -10.60 -17.31
N GLU A 226 18.01 -10.43 -17.31
CA GLU A 226 18.81 -10.06 -18.48
C GLU A 226 18.67 -11.12 -19.59
N LEU A 227 18.83 -12.40 -19.26
CA LEU A 227 18.63 -13.51 -20.19
C LEU A 227 17.23 -13.50 -20.80
N LEU A 228 16.18 -13.36 -19.98
CA LEU A 228 14.80 -13.28 -20.45
C LEU A 228 14.54 -12.05 -21.31
N THR A 229 15.25 -10.95 -21.10
CA THR A 229 15.10 -9.72 -21.89
C THR A 229 15.76 -9.89 -23.26
N LEU A 230 16.91 -10.55 -23.32
CA LEU A 230 17.57 -10.91 -24.59
C LEU A 230 16.68 -11.80 -25.46
N GLU A 231 16.06 -12.82 -24.85
CA GLU A 231 15.10 -13.68 -25.57
C GLU A 231 13.81 -12.94 -26.00
N ARG A 232 13.35 -11.94 -25.24
CA ARG A 232 12.16 -11.15 -25.56
C ARG A 232 12.34 -10.13 -26.67
N ASN A 233 13.57 -9.71 -26.96
CA ASN A 233 13.87 -8.74 -28.02
C ASN A 233 13.71 -9.31 -29.44
N SER A 234 13.42 -10.60 -29.61
CA SER A 234 12.94 -11.16 -30.86
C SER A 234 11.45 -10.80 -31.03
N SER A 235 11.17 -9.65 -31.64
CA SER A 235 9.79 -9.28 -32.00
C SER A 235 9.40 -10.11 -33.22
N TYR A 236 8.63 -11.17 -32.98
CA TYR A 236 8.03 -11.94 -34.04
C TYR A 236 6.92 -11.12 -34.76
N PRO A 237 6.79 -11.20 -36.09
CA PRO A 237 5.92 -10.34 -36.86
C PRO A 237 4.47 -10.29 -36.38
N PHE A 238 3.97 -11.40 -35.81
CA PHE A 238 2.58 -11.55 -35.40
C PHE A 238 2.32 -11.26 -33.92
N CYS A 239 3.34 -10.90 -33.12
CA CYS A 239 3.17 -10.58 -31.68
C CYS A 239 2.20 -9.41 -31.52
N TRP A 240 1.15 -9.62 -30.71
CA TRP A 240 0.10 -8.62 -30.40
C TRP A 240 -0.76 -8.17 -31.60
N LYS A 241 -0.63 -8.83 -32.73
CA LYS A 241 -1.41 -8.52 -33.95
C LYS A 241 -2.49 -9.55 -34.29
N ILE A 242 -2.42 -10.74 -33.67
CA ILE A 242 -3.36 -11.82 -33.92
C ILE A 242 -4.27 -12.01 -32.71
N PHE A 243 -5.57 -12.02 -32.97
CA PHE A 243 -6.60 -12.24 -31.98
C PHE A 243 -7.49 -13.43 -32.37
N CYS A 244 -7.96 -14.15 -31.37
CA CYS A 244 -8.84 -15.30 -31.57
C CYS A 244 -10.24 -14.82 -31.98
N GLY A 245 -10.71 -15.23 -33.17
CA GLY A 245 -12.04 -14.89 -33.67
C GLY A 245 -13.18 -15.43 -32.76
N ASN A 246 -12.90 -16.44 -31.94
CA ASN A 246 -13.91 -17.08 -31.09
C ASN A 246 -14.05 -16.41 -29.70
N CYS A 247 -12.95 -15.96 -29.07
CA CYS A 247 -12.98 -15.41 -27.73
C CYS A 247 -12.31 -14.02 -27.60
N GLY A 248 -11.84 -13.43 -28.67
CA GLY A 248 -11.18 -12.11 -28.70
C GLY A 248 -9.82 -12.04 -27.99
N SER A 249 -9.33 -13.14 -27.41
CA SER A 249 -8.04 -13.15 -26.72
C SER A 249 -6.86 -13.13 -27.69
N ALA A 250 -5.78 -12.42 -27.34
CA ALA A 250 -4.57 -12.44 -28.15
C ALA A 250 -3.93 -13.84 -28.19
N PHE A 251 -3.24 -14.13 -29.27
CA PHE A 251 -2.40 -15.31 -29.38
C PHE A 251 -1.01 -15.05 -28.82
N ARG A 252 -0.39 -16.09 -28.26
CA ARG A 252 0.99 -16.08 -27.77
C ARG A 252 1.80 -17.15 -28.50
N ARG A 253 2.98 -16.76 -28.96
CA ARG A 253 3.94 -17.68 -29.57
C ARG A 253 4.51 -18.63 -28.52
N LYS A 254 4.55 -19.93 -28.83
CA LYS A 254 5.14 -21.00 -28.03
C LYS A 254 5.91 -21.95 -28.94
N THR A 255 7.10 -22.37 -28.54
CA THR A 255 7.87 -23.39 -29.26
C THR A 255 7.69 -24.72 -28.55
N ILE A 256 7.33 -25.76 -29.30
CA ILE A 256 7.17 -27.15 -28.82
C ILE A 256 7.97 -28.05 -29.77
N HIS A 257 8.92 -28.78 -29.25
CA HIS A 257 9.82 -29.65 -30.04
C HIS A 257 10.39 -28.93 -31.30
N SER A 258 10.94 -27.73 -31.10
CA SER A 258 11.51 -26.86 -32.13
C SER A 258 10.52 -26.30 -33.17
N VAL A 259 9.25 -26.63 -33.10
CA VAL A 259 8.18 -26.07 -33.95
C VAL A 259 7.50 -24.91 -33.22
N ALA A 260 7.31 -23.81 -33.95
CA ALA A 260 6.64 -22.63 -33.42
C ALA A 260 5.11 -22.71 -33.62
N TYR A 261 4.39 -22.49 -32.57
CA TYR A 261 2.91 -22.43 -32.51
C TYR A 261 2.44 -21.12 -31.92
N TRP A 262 1.27 -20.68 -32.33
CA TRP A 262 0.54 -19.58 -31.75
C TRP A 262 -0.64 -20.13 -30.95
N THR A 263 -0.65 -19.94 -29.66
CA THR A 263 -1.64 -20.48 -28.71
C THR A 263 -2.62 -19.39 -28.28
N CYS A 264 -3.91 -19.67 -28.33
CA CYS A 264 -4.95 -18.78 -27.84
C CYS A 264 -4.82 -18.61 -26.32
N MET A 265 -4.67 -17.37 -25.83
CA MET A 265 -4.52 -17.10 -24.40
C MET A 265 -5.81 -17.32 -23.61
N GLY A 266 -6.98 -17.22 -24.25
CA GLY A 266 -8.26 -17.57 -23.63
C GLY A 266 -8.34 -19.07 -23.33
N HIS A 267 -7.99 -19.91 -24.30
CA HIS A 267 -7.89 -21.37 -24.13
C HIS A 267 -6.84 -21.75 -23.08
N TYR A 268 -5.64 -21.15 -23.16
CA TYR A 268 -4.54 -21.48 -22.24
C TYR A 268 -4.85 -21.17 -20.79
N ARG A 269 -5.57 -20.07 -20.51
CA ARG A 269 -5.86 -19.61 -19.14
C ARG A 269 -7.14 -20.18 -18.55
N LYS A 270 -8.17 -20.38 -19.38
CA LYS A 270 -9.53 -20.69 -18.93
C LYS A 270 -10.03 -22.06 -19.41
N GLY A 271 -9.21 -22.77 -20.23
CA GLY A 271 -9.53 -24.12 -20.70
C GLY A 271 -10.36 -24.18 -21.97
N LYS A 272 -10.61 -25.44 -22.41
CA LYS A 272 -11.30 -25.76 -23.66
C LYS A 272 -12.78 -25.33 -23.67
N GLU A 273 -13.43 -25.33 -22.50
CA GLU A 273 -14.83 -24.90 -22.36
C GLU A 273 -15.02 -23.41 -22.67
N PHE A 274 -14.03 -22.58 -22.34
CA PHE A 274 -14.06 -21.15 -22.63
C PHE A 274 -13.73 -20.85 -24.10
N CYS A 275 -12.79 -21.58 -24.68
CA CYS A 275 -12.41 -21.39 -26.08
C CYS A 275 -11.89 -22.71 -26.67
N PRO A 276 -12.53 -23.25 -27.72
CA PRO A 276 -12.11 -24.48 -28.37
C PRO A 276 -10.82 -24.34 -29.20
N VAL A 277 -10.43 -23.10 -29.56
CA VAL A 277 -9.20 -22.83 -30.32
C VAL A 277 -7.98 -23.04 -29.48
N THR A 278 -7.19 -24.08 -29.79
CA THR A 278 -6.00 -24.46 -29.01
C THR A 278 -4.76 -23.72 -29.48
N GLN A 279 -4.22 -24.10 -30.60
CA GLN A 279 -2.97 -23.57 -31.15
C GLN A 279 -2.98 -23.68 -32.68
N VAL A 280 -2.26 -22.78 -33.35
CA VAL A 280 -2.07 -22.74 -34.79
C VAL A 280 -0.58 -22.77 -35.08
N PRO A 281 -0.06 -23.65 -35.96
CA PRO A 281 1.33 -23.63 -36.38
C PRO A 281 1.71 -22.30 -37.03
N GLU A 282 2.92 -21.82 -36.81
CA GLU A 282 3.38 -20.52 -37.35
C GLU A 282 3.43 -20.51 -38.89
N TYR A 283 3.77 -21.64 -39.52
CA TYR A 283 3.82 -21.74 -40.96
C TYR A 283 2.43 -21.59 -41.63
N GLU A 284 1.33 -22.03 -40.94
CA GLU A 284 -0.03 -21.83 -41.46
C GLU A 284 -0.42 -20.35 -41.42
N LEU A 285 -0.03 -19.64 -40.35
CA LEU A 285 -0.24 -18.19 -40.26
C LEU A 285 0.56 -17.45 -41.33
N GLN A 286 1.80 -17.84 -41.55
CA GLN A 286 2.63 -17.25 -42.61
C GLN A 286 2.03 -17.47 -43.98
N GLY A 287 1.55 -18.71 -44.28
CA GLY A 287 0.89 -19.02 -45.53
C GLY A 287 -0.43 -18.28 -45.76
N ALA A 288 -1.13 -17.90 -44.71
CA ALA A 288 -2.37 -17.11 -44.82
C ALA A 288 -2.13 -15.61 -45.07
N PHE A 289 -0.90 -15.14 -44.88
CA PHE A 289 -0.52 -13.73 -45.10
C PHE A 289 0.29 -13.49 -46.39
N LEU A 290 0.70 -14.53 -47.06
CA LEU A 290 1.34 -14.49 -48.37
C LEU A 290 0.31 -14.66 -49.49
#